data_3974bf256a1814305653c3dbbb3f6449
#
_entry.id   3974bf256a1814305653c3dbbb3f6449
#
_cell.length_a   1.000
_cell.length_b   1.000
_cell.length_c   1.000
_cell.angle_alpha   90.00
_cell.angle_beta   90.00
_cell.angle_gamma   90.00
#
_symmetry.space_group_name_H-M   'P 1'
#
loop_
_entity.id
_entity.type
_entity.pdbx_description
1 polymer ?
#
loop_
_entity_poly.entity_id
_entity_poly.type
_entity_poly.pdbx_seq_one_letter_code
_entity_poly.pdbx_strand_id
1 'polypeptide(L)'
;MRNFSGLVLLVCAGCVFAQSGDPPEVARAKAEIEKLRALVESGAIARAQLEKAEAAVADAEDAATLRRTLYGTELTEEQASEMLAAAQRRVDRRRQAYQDGKKLVDNGVASLLSLSDYLSELDMARKEFDLAESRARLTHQLAQMAQAEELLDRKLAEQPDEARDLADHYEGDGVFNMVTFARVETDFEKHFGKPMPISAMGDTAVHRALGFDHRGRVDVAIHPDQPEGHWLLEYLVDHHIPYFTFRHAVPGRATGAHIHIGPMSTRVKLGG
;
A
#
# COMPACT_ATOMS: atom_id res chain seq x y z
N MET A 1 -59.03 28.72 4.00
CA MET A 1 -57.73 29.36 3.86
C MET A 1 -56.75 28.60 4.76
N ARG A 2 -55.96 27.69 4.23
CA ARG A 2 -54.93 26.90 4.95
C ARG A 2 -53.67 26.87 4.07
N ASN A 3 -52.69 27.70 4.45
CA ASN A 3 -51.41 27.78 3.79
C ASN A 3 -50.55 26.53 4.15
N PHE A 4 -50.15 25.75 3.16
CA PHE A 4 -49.14 24.73 3.25
C PHE A 4 -47.81 25.38 2.83
N SER A 5 -46.93 25.65 3.79
CA SER A 5 -45.54 26.03 3.53
C SER A 5 -44.75 24.76 3.28
N GLY A 6 -44.36 24.51 2.02
CA GLY A 6 -43.44 23.46 1.66
C GLY A 6 -41.99 23.81 2.05
N LEU A 7 -41.41 23.00 2.91
CA LEU A 7 -39.99 23.04 3.27
C LEU A 7 -39.20 22.33 2.19
N VAL A 8 -38.48 23.09 1.36
CA VAL A 8 -37.55 22.52 0.36
C VAL A 8 -36.25 22.21 1.09
N LEU A 9 -35.98 20.92 1.30
CA LEU A 9 -34.68 20.43 1.79
C LEU A 9 -33.69 20.43 0.61
N LEU A 10 -32.78 21.40 0.64
CA LEU A 10 -31.65 21.49 -0.28
C LEU A 10 -30.61 20.46 0.15
N VAL A 11 -30.59 19.30 -0.49
CA VAL A 11 -29.53 18.30 -0.33
C VAL A 11 -28.31 18.82 -1.11
N CYS A 12 -27.35 19.42 -0.40
CA CYS A 12 -26.03 19.69 -0.93
C CYS A 12 -25.30 18.35 -1.13
N ALA A 13 -25.41 17.79 -2.33
CA ALA A 13 -24.51 16.74 -2.80
C ALA A 13 -23.11 17.37 -2.89
N GLY A 14 -22.30 17.18 -1.85
CA GLY A 14 -20.87 17.49 -1.87
C GLY A 14 -20.20 16.57 -2.89
N CYS A 15 -20.07 17.03 -4.15
CA CYS A 15 -19.16 16.41 -5.10
C CYS A 15 -17.73 16.55 -4.55
N VAL A 16 -17.22 15.46 -4.01
CA VAL A 16 -15.78 15.29 -3.81
C VAL A 16 -15.20 15.17 -5.22
N PHE A 17 -14.85 16.32 -5.81
CA PHE A 17 -13.98 16.34 -6.98
C PHE A 17 -12.63 15.82 -6.50
N ALA A 18 -12.32 14.56 -6.84
CA ALA A 18 -10.94 14.10 -6.88
C ALA A 18 -10.21 15.09 -7.78
N GLN A 19 -9.31 15.89 -7.21
CA GLN A 19 -8.46 16.79 -7.98
C GLN A 19 -7.47 15.92 -8.75
N SER A 20 -7.85 15.50 -9.96
CA SER A 20 -7.01 14.81 -10.94
C SER A 20 -6.11 15.79 -11.70
N GLY A 21 -5.57 16.79 -11.00
CA GLY A 21 -4.63 17.73 -11.57
C GLY A 21 -3.20 17.42 -11.12
N ASP A 22 -2.24 17.67 -12.00
CA ASP A 22 -0.82 17.60 -11.65
C ASP A 22 -0.53 18.48 -10.42
N PRO A 23 0.39 18.06 -9.52
CA PRO A 23 0.89 18.91 -8.45
C PRO A 23 1.35 20.27 -9.02
N PRO A 24 1.16 21.40 -8.30
CA PRO A 24 1.46 22.74 -8.83
C PRO A 24 2.89 22.89 -9.36
N GLU A 25 3.86 22.22 -8.77
CA GLU A 25 5.23 22.17 -9.23
C GLU A 25 5.38 21.47 -10.57
N VAL A 26 4.69 20.35 -10.80
CA VAL A 26 4.71 19.60 -12.06
C VAL A 26 4.03 20.40 -13.15
N ALA A 27 2.88 21.01 -12.87
CA ALA A 27 2.17 21.86 -13.83
C ALA A 27 3.00 23.06 -14.29
N ARG A 28 3.72 23.71 -13.36
CA ARG A 28 4.64 24.82 -13.70
C ARG A 28 5.81 24.35 -14.57
N ALA A 29 6.40 23.21 -14.22
CA ALA A 29 7.52 22.66 -14.96
C ALA A 29 7.10 22.24 -16.39
N LYS A 30 5.91 21.67 -16.57
CA LYS A 30 5.35 21.37 -17.90
C LYS A 30 5.11 22.63 -18.73
N ALA A 31 4.58 23.69 -18.12
CA ALA A 31 4.40 24.97 -18.82
C ALA A 31 5.75 25.60 -19.26
N GLU A 32 6.81 25.39 -18.49
CA GLU A 32 8.16 25.85 -18.86
C GLU A 32 8.74 25.05 -20.03
N ILE A 33 8.50 23.73 -20.08
CA ILE A 33 8.90 22.90 -21.25
C ILE A 33 8.29 23.42 -22.56
N GLU A 34 7.01 23.79 -22.55
CA GLU A 34 6.37 24.31 -23.79
C GLU A 34 7.04 25.59 -24.29
N LYS A 35 7.46 26.48 -23.39
CA LYS A 35 8.23 27.67 -23.75
C LYS A 35 9.62 27.33 -24.31
N LEU A 36 10.33 26.42 -23.63
CA LEU A 36 11.66 25.98 -24.06
C LEU A 36 11.59 25.28 -25.43
N ARG A 37 10.55 24.49 -25.69
CA ARG A 37 10.32 23.82 -26.97
C ARG A 37 10.20 24.84 -28.13
N ALA A 38 9.39 25.87 -27.93
CA ALA A 38 9.26 26.95 -28.93
C ALA A 38 10.60 27.69 -29.18
N LEU A 39 11.42 27.88 -28.12
CA LEU A 39 12.74 28.51 -28.24
C LEU A 39 13.76 27.62 -28.99
N VAL A 40 13.71 26.30 -28.77
CA VAL A 40 14.54 25.33 -29.51
C VAL A 40 14.13 25.31 -30.99
N GLU A 41 12.83 25.28 -31.29
CA GLU A 41 12.31 25.31 -32.68
C GLU A 41 12.71 26.57 -33.43
N SER A 42 12.76 27.73 -32.74
CA SER A 42 13.26 28.98 -33.32
C SER A 42 14.79 29.09 -33.41
N GLY A 43 15.51 28.09 -32.88
CA GLY A 43 16.99 28.12 -32.83
C GLY A 43 17.55 29.05 -31.75
N ALA A 44 16.74 29.61 -30.86
CA ALA A 44 17.16 30.58 -29.86
C ALA A 44 17.95 29.94 -28.70
N ILE A 45 17.73 28.65 -28.40
CA ILE A 45 18.46 27.91 -27.38
C ILE A 45 18.87 26.51 -27.86
N ALA A 46 19.88 25.94 -27.18
CA ALA A 46 20.35 24.60 -27.49
C ALA A 46 19.35 23.53 -27.03
N ARG A 47 19.18 22.46 -27.81
CA ARG A 47 18.31 21.31 -27.49
C ARG A 47 18.60 20.69 -26.14
N ALA A 48 19.87 20.68 -25.71
CA ALA A 48 20.28 20.17 -24.40
C ALA A 48 19.58 20.86 -23.20
N GLN A 49 19.15 22.14 -23.38
CA GLN A 49 18.39 22.83 -22.32
C GLN A 49 16.96 22.31 -22.23
N LEU A 50 16.33 21.97 -23.33
CA LEU A 50 15.02 21.32 -23.33
C LEU A 50 15.11 19.92 -22.72
N GLU A 51 16.08 19.09 -23.11
CA GLU A 51 16.29 17.74 -22.56
C GLU A 51 16.51 17.77 -21.04
N LYS A 52 17.26 18.76 -20.54
CA LYS A 52 17.45 18.97 -19.10
C LYS A 52 16.13 19.34 -18.39
N ALA A 53 15.32 20.18 -18.99
CA ALA A 53 14.02 20.56 -18.43
C ALA A 53 13.04 19.37 -18.44
N GLU A 54 12.99 18.58 -19.50
CA GLU A 54 12.18 17.37 -19.59
C GLU A 54 12.59 16.34 -18.54
N ALA A 55 13.89 16.14 -18.31
CA ALA A 55 14.40 15.27 -17.23
C ALA A 55 14.01 15.78 -15.83
N ALA A 56 14.02 17.11 -15.63
CA ALA A 56 13.61 17.71 -14.35
C ALA A 56 12.10 17.53 -14.10
N VAL A 57 11.25 17.62 -15.14
CA VAL A 57 9.82 17.33 -15.00
C VAL A 57 9.59 15.86 -14.67
N ALA A 58 10.23 14.94 -15.37
CA ALA A 58 10.14 13.51 -15.07
C ALA A 58 10.57 13.20 -13.64
N ASP A 59 11.61 13.87 -13.11
CA ASP A 59 12.03 13.71 -11.71
C ASP A 59 10.99 14.28 -10.73
N ALA A 60 10.37 15.40 -11.06
CA ALA A 60 9.31 16.00 -10.25
C ALA A 60 8.04 15.13 -10.20
N GLU A 61 7.66 14.51 -11.33
CA GLU A 61 6.54 13.56 -11.40
C GLU A 61 6.79 12.33 -10.54
N ASP A 62 7.96 11.72 -10.66
CA ASP A 62 8.34 10.58 -9.82
C ASP A 62 8.42 10.96 -8.34
N ALA A 63 8.97 12.14 -8.01
CA ALA A 63 8.99 12.65 -6.64
C ALA A 63 7.58 12.88 -6.09
N ALA A 64 6.64 13.38 -6.90
CA ALA A 64 5.25 13.55 -6.51
C ALA A 64 4.56 12.20 -6.25
N THR A 65 4.81 11.21 -7.12
CA THR A 65 4.33 9.83 -6.92
C THR A 65 4.85 9.26 -5.61
N LEU A 66 6.15 9.36 -5.33
CA LEU A 66 6.75 8.86 -4.10
C LEU A 66 6.21 9.58 -2.85
N ARG A 67 6.06 10.90 -2.87
CA ARG A 67 5.44 11.63 -1.74
C ARG A 67 4.05 11.13 -1.42
N ARG A 68 3.23 10.83 -2.42
CA ARG A 68 1.87 10.32 -2.27
C ARG A 68 1.84 8.88 -1.76
N THR A 69 2.73 8.03 -2.27
CA THR A 69 2.66 6.57 -2.06
C THR A 69 3.61 6.07 -0.97
N LEU A 70 4.84 6.57 -0.91
CA LEU A 70 5.86 6.08 0.03
C LEU A 70 5.52 6.39 1.50
N TYR A 71 4.84 7.53 1.74
CA TYR A 71 4.45 8.01 3.07
C TYR A 71 2.94 7.99 3.30
N GLY A 72 2.16 7.54 2.31
CA GLY A 72 0.71 7.37 2.46
C GLY A 72 0.36 6.21 3.39
N THR A 73 -0.86 6.20 3.94
CA THR A 73 -1.30 5.15 4.87
C THR A 73 -1.57 3.83 4.18
N GLU A 74 -2.12 3.87 2.97
CA GLU A 74 -2.62 2.70 2.26
C GLU A 74 -2.20 2.71 0.79
N LEU A 75 -1.94 1.52 0.25
CA LEU A 75 -1.57 1.30 -1.15
C LEU A 75 -2.38 0.16 -1.76
N THR A 76 -2.79 0.35 -3.02
CA THR A 76 -3.20 -0.77 -3.89
C THR A 76 -1.97 -1.41 -4.54
N GLU A 77 -2.11 -2.60 -5.14
CA GLU A 77 -1.01 -3.25 -5.87
C GLU A 77 -0.54 -2.42 -7.06
N GLU A 78 -1.47 -1.76 -7.76
CA GLU A 78 -1.15 -0.87 -8.88
C GLU A 78 -0.33 0.34 -8.40
N GLN A 79 -0.75 1.00 -7.32
CA GLN A 79 -0.03 2.11 -6.71
C GLN A 79 1.35 1.68 -6.18
N ALA A 80 1.48 0.47 -5.64
CA ALA A 80 2.74 -0.08 -5.18
C ALA A 80 3.71 -0.34 -6.35
N SER A 81 3.19 -0.83 -7.48
CA SER A 81 3.97 -1.03 -8.70
C SER A 81 4.44 0.30 -9.31
N GLU A 82 3.56 1.31 -9.36
CA GLU A 82 3.89 2.66 -9.83
C GLU A 82 4.94 3.32 -8.93
N MET A 83 4.79 3.19 -7.61
CA MET A 83 5.75 3.68 -6.62
C MET A 83 7.15 3.09 -6.82
N LEU A 84 7.22 1.77 -6.99
CA LEU A 84 8.49 1.07 -7.20
C LEU A 84 9.16 1.50 -8.51
N ALA A 85 8.38 1.62 -9.59
CA ALA A 85 8.86 2.09 -10.88
C ALA A 85 9.38 3.54 -10.81
N ALA A 86 8.68 4.44 -10.11
CA ALA A 86 9.10 5.82 -9.90
C ALA A 86 10.42 5.90 -9.11
N ALA A 87 10.55 5.10 -8.03
CA ALA A 87 11.77 5.03 -7.24
C ALA A 87 12.96 4.52 -8.07
N GLN A 88 12.76 3.48 -8.89
CA GLN A 88 13.80 2.95 -9.79
C GLN A 88 14.27 3.99 -10.80
N ARG A 89 13.36 4.70 -11.48
CA ARG A 89 13.73 5.76 -12.43
C ARG A 89 14.54 6.88 -11.79
N ARG A 90 14.25 7.23 -10.52
CA ARG A 90 15.04 8.20 -9.76
C ARG A 90 16.45 7.71 -9.47
N VAL A 91 16.60 6.46 -9.02
CA VAL A 91 17.93 5.85 -8.82
C VAL A 91 18.74 5.89 -10.11
N ASP A 92 18.14 5.55 -11.25
CA ASP A 92 18.83 5.51 -12.53
C ASP A 92 19.26 6.91 -12.99
N ARG A 93 18.42 7.93 -12.82
CA ARG A 93 18.80 9.34 -13.11
C ARG A 93 19.94 9.82 -12.21
N ARG A 94 19.90 9.55 -10.90
CA ARG A 94 20.96 9.94 -9.96
C ARG A 94 22.25 9.18 -10.21
N ARG A 95 22.17 7.93 -10.59
CA ARG A 95 23.33 7.13 -11.00
C ARG A 95 23.97 7.71 -12.25
N GLN A 96 23.19 8.07 -13.26
CA GLN A 96 23.68 8.70 -14.48
C GLN A 96 24.35 10.05 -14.18
N ALA A 97 23.70 10.92 -13.40
CA ALA A 97 24.25 12.21 -13.00
C ALA A 97 25.60 12.07 -12.28
N TYR A 98 25.72 11.10 -11.35
CA TYR A 98 26.98 10.79 -10.68
C TYR A 98 28.06 10.33 -11.69
N GLN A 99 27.73 9.45 -12.63
CA GLN A 99 28.68 8.97 -13.64
C GLN A 99 29.16 10.10 -14.54
N ASP A 100 28.29 11.00 -14.93
CA ASP A 100 28.63 12.14 -15.78
C ASP A 100 29.46 13.17 -15.00
N GLY A 101 29.11 13.45 -13.75
CA GLY A 101 29.96 14.25 -12.84
C GLY A 101 31.35 13.64 -12.66
N LYS A 102 31.42 12.31 -12.50
CA LYS A 102 32.70 11.60 -12.38
C LYS A 102 33.58 11.76 -13.64
N LYS A 103 33.02 11.67 -14.85
CA LYS A 103 33.74 11.93 -16.09
C LYS A 103 34.33 13.33 -16.14
N LEU A 104 33.61 14.35 -15.65
CA LEU A 104 34.14 15.73 -15.59
C LEU A 104 35.30 15.85 -14.60
N VAL A 105 35.27 15.16 -13.49
CA VAL A 105 36.38 15.11 -12.54
C VAL A 105 37.57 14.36 -13.12
N ASP A 106 37.36 13.20 -13.73
CA ASP A 106 38.40 12.37 -14.36
C ASP A 106 39.11 13.14 -15.50
N ASN A 107 38.38 14.03 -16.20
CA ASN A 107 38.94 14.92 -17.25
C ASN A 107 39.52 16.23 -16.70
N GLY A 108 39.57 16.43 -15.39
CA GLY A 108 40.09 17.64 -14.77
C GLY A 108 39.26 18.90 -14.92
N VAL A 109 37.99 18.76 -15.37
CA VAL A 109 37.05 19.86 -15.59
C VAL A 109 36.35 20.29 -14.32
N ALA A 110 36.12 19.34 -13.39
CA ALA A 110 35.46 19.55 -12.10
C ALA A 110 36.33 19.06 -10.94
N SER A 111 36.11 19.60 -9.75
CA SER A 111 36.81 19.14 -8.54
C SER A 111 36.20 17.85 -7.99
N LEU A 112 37.01 17.02 -7.30
CA LEU A 112 36.52 15.82 -6.63
C LEU A 112 35.43 16.13 -5.58
N LEU A 113 35.51 17.30 -4.95
CA LEU A 113 34.50 17.73 -3.97
C LEU A 113 33.10 17.87 -4.58
N SER A 114 33.00 18.21 -5.87
CA SER A 114 31.69 18.32 -6.56
C SER A 114 30.94 16.99 -6.65
N LEU A 115 31.60 15.84 -6.43
CA LEU A 115 30.93 14.53 -6.42
C LEU A 115 30.13 14.26 -5.16
N SER A 116 30.41 14.99 -4.06
CA SER A 116 29.73 14.72 -2.77
C SER A 116 28.22 14.86 -2.84
N ASP A 117 27.74 15.89 -3.58
CA ASP A 117 26.30 16.15 -3.74
C ASP A 117 25.64 15.06 -4.57
N TYR A 118 26.27 14.65 -5.69
CA TYR A 118 25.78 13.55 -6.51
C TYR A 118 25.71 12.22 -5.76
N LEU A 119 26.70 11.95 -4.91
CA LEU A 119 26.73 10.74 -4.05
C LEU A 119 25.60 10.80 -3.02
N SER A 120 25.40 11.93 -2.36
CA SER A 120 24.33 12.13 -1.39
C SER A 120 22.95 11.94 -2.01
N GLU A 121 22.72 12.53 -3.20
CA GLU A 121 21.47 12.38 -3.95
C GLU A 121 21.23 10.92 -4.38
N LEU A 122 22.28 10.23 -4.83
CA LEU A 122 22.17 8.81 -5.22
C LEU A 122 21.88 7.92 -3.98
N ASP A 123 22.51 8.20 -2.84
CA ASP A 123 22.27 7.45 -1.60
C ASP A 123 20.81 7.65 -1.11
N MET A 124 20.31 8.88 -1.16
CA MET A 124 18.91 9.16 -0.85
C MET A 124 17.95 8.40 -1.78
N ALA A 125 18.18 8.45 -3.09
CA ALA A 125 17.34 7.75 -4.05
C ALA A 125 17.36 6.23 -3.83
N ARG A 126 18.49 5.64 -3.45
CA ARG A 126 18.58 4.22 -3.10
C ARG A 126 17.77 3.87 -1.87
N LYS A 127 17.83 4.69 -0.82
CA LYS A 127 17.03 4.50 0.40
C LYS A 127 15.52 4.61 0.12
N GLU A 128 15.12 5.54 -0.74
CA GLU A 128 13.74 5.65 -1.21
C GLU A 128 13.31 4.37 -1.96
N PHE A 129 14.20 3.83 -2.83
CA PHE A 129 13.95 2.60 -3.57
C PHE A 129 13.82 1.38 -2.64
N ASP A 130 14.73 1.19 -1.68
CA ASP A 130 14.71 0.08 -0.72
C ASP A 130 13.41 0.10 0.11
N LEU A 131 12.96 1.31 0.51
CA LEU A 131 11.69 1.48 1.21
C LEU A 131 10.49 1.17 0.31
N ALA A 132 10.52 1.64 -0.95
CA ALA A 132 9.48 1.35 -1.93
C ALA A 132 9.38 -0.15 -2.23
N GLU A 133 10.51 -0.84 -2.39
CA GLU A 133 10.56 -2.30 -2.61
C GLU A 133 9.95 -3.06 -1.43
N SER A 134 10.35 -2.70 -0.21
CA SER A 134 9.82 -3.33 1.00
C SER A 134 8.31 -3.13 1.12
N ARG A 135 7.84 -1.92 0.84
CA ARG A 135 6.42 -1.57 0.91
C ARG A 135 5.60 -2.26 -0.19
N ALA A 136 6.11 -2.30 -1.43
CA ALA A 136 5.46 -3.00 -2.53
C ALA A 136 5.34 -4.51 -2.25
N ARG A 137 6.38 -5.12 -1.69
CA ARG A 137 6.35 -6.53 -1.28
C ARG A 137 5.28 -6.79 -0.24
N LEU A 138 5.18 -5.96 0.81
CA LEU A 138 4.15 -6.10 1.84
C LEU A 138 2.74 -5.95 1.26
N THR A 139 2.52 -4.97 0.37
CA THR A 139 1.23 -4.77 -0.30
C THR A 139 0.83 -6.00 -1.12
N HIS A 140 1.77 -6.56 -1.87
CA HIS A 140 1.54 -7.79 -2.64
C HIS A 140 1.22 -8.99 -1.73
N GLN A 141 1.94 -9.15 -0.62
CA GLN A 141 1.66 -10.20 0.37
C GLN A 141 0.24 -10.09 0.93
N LEU A 142 -0.19 -8.88 1.31
CA LEU A 142 -1.56 -8.64 1.78
C LEU A 142 -2.61 -8.98 0.72
N ALA A 143 -2.36 -8.63 -0.55
CA ALA A 143 -3.26 -8.98 -1.65
C ALA A 143 -3.38 -10.49 -1.83
N GLN A 144 -2.27 -11.21 -1.75
CA GLN A 144 -2.27 -12.67 -1.83
C GLN A 144 -3.04 -13.32 -0.66
N MET A 145 -2.87 -12.78 0.56
CA MET A 145 -3.61 -13.27 1.73
C MET A 145 -5.12 -13.07 1.56
N ALA A 146 -5.56 -11.89 1.13
CA ALA A 146 -6.97 -11.61 0.89
C ALA A 146 -7.59 -12.51 -0.20
N GLN A 147 -6.83 -12.80 -1.28
CA GLN A 147 -7.27 -13.73 -2.32
C GLN A 147 -7.37 -15.18 -1.82
N ALA A 148 -6.47 -15.59 -0.93
CA ALA A 148 -6.49 -16.91 -0.34
C ALA A 148 -7.71 -17.09 0.57
N GLU A 149 -8.03 -16.08 1.38
CA GLU A 149 -9.22 -16.03 2.23
C GLU A 149 -10.49 -16.18 1.36
N GLU A 150 -10.64 -15.40 0.29
CA GLU A 150 -11.79 -15.53 -0.61
C GLU A 150 -11.96 -16.94 -1.18
N LEU A 151 -10.84 -17.54 -1.60
CA LEU A 151 -10.90 -18.90 -2.16
C LEU A 151 -11.36 -19.93 -1.11
N LEU A 152 -10.89 -19.77 0.12
CA LEU A 152 -11.29 -20.66 1.20
C LEU A 152 -12.76 -20.50 1.54
N ASP A 153 -13.23 -19.26 1.66
CA ASP A 153 -14.66 -18.96 1.88
C ASP A 153 -15.53 -19.63 0.81
N ARG A 154 -15.09 -19.58 -0.46
CA ARG A 154 -15.80 -20.25 -1.55
C ARG A 154 -15.78 -21.77 -1.40
N LYS A 155 -14.64 -22.37 -1.05
CA LYS A 155 -14.52 -23.81 -0.82
C LYS A 155 -15.33 -24.29 0.38
N LEU A 156 -15.34 -23.53 1.47
CA LEU A 156 -16.17 -23.82 2.64
C LEU A 156 -17.66 -23.82 2.30
N ALA A 157 -18.09 -22.91 1.42
CA ALA A 157 -19.48 -22.85 0.97
C ALA A 157 -19.85 -24.01 0.02
N GLU A 158 -18.93 -24.47 -0.83
CA GLU A 158 -19.15 -25.50 -1.84
C GLU A 158 -18.88 -26.91 -1.33
N GLN A 159 -17.84 -27.11 -0.49
CA GLN A 159 -17.35 -28.41 -0.02
C GLN A 159 -16.85 -28.32 1.44
N PRO A 160 -17.76 -28.28 2.43
CA PRO A 160 -17.39 -28.05 3.83
C PRO A 160 -16.40 -29.08 4.41
N ASP A 161 -16.48 -30.32 3.98
CA ASP A 161 -15.63 -31.40 4.54
C ASP A 161 -14.18 -31.36 4.00
N GLU A 162 -13.96 -31.01 2.74
CA GLU A 162 -12.60 -30.84 2.18
C GLU A 162 -11.90 -29.57 2.67
N ALA A 163 -12.68 -28.55 3.04
CA ALA A 163 -12.13 -27.29 3.51
C ALA A 163 -11.62 -27.36 4.95
N ARG A 164 -12.13 -28.31 5.78
CA ARG A 164 -11.68 -28.53 7.16
C ARG A 164 -10.21 -28.88 7.30
N ASP A 165 -9.64 -29.57 6.30
CA ASP A 165 -8.22 -29.93 6.31
C ASP A 165 -7.29 -28.70 6.03
N LEU A 166 -7.84 -27.65 5.44
CA LEU A 166 -7.08 -26.43 5.09
C LEU A 166 -7.20 -25.33 6.13
N ALA A 167 -8.34 -25.29 6.85
CA ALA A 167 -8.63 -24.25 7.81
C ALA A 167 -9.57 -24.73 8.91
N ASP A 168 -9.34 -24.24 10.13
CA ASP A 168 -10.31 -24.29 11.20
C ASP A 168 -11.03 -22.95 11.30
N HIS A 169 -12.29 -22.97 11.71
CA HIS A 169 -13.04 -21.76 11.97
C HIS A 169 -13.93 -21.93 13.20
N TYR A 170 -14.22 -20.79 13.83
CA TYR A 170 -15.14 -20.70 14.94
C TYR A 170 -16.01 -19.45 14.74
N GLU A 171 -17.32 -19.63 14.69
CA GLU A 171 -18.22 -18.49 14.43
C GLU A 171 -18.39 -17.59 15.65
N GLY A 172 -18.23 -18.15 16.86
CA GLY A 172 -18.44 -17.42 18.11
C GLY A 172 -19.85 -16.87 18.25
N ASP A 173 -20.10 -16.22 19.34
CA ASP A 173 -21.32 -15.44 19.62
C ASP A 173 -20.99 -14.06 20.24
N GLY A 174 -19.70 -13.78 20.42
CA GLY A 174 -19.16 -12.56 20.98
C GLY A 174 -19.12 -11.41 19.95
N VAL A 175 -19.18 -10.21 20.49
CA VAL A 175 -18.98 -9.00 19.67
C VAL A 175 -17.49 -8.74 19.53
N PHE A 176 -16.96 -8.88 18.33
CA PHE A 176 -15.59 -8.51 18.03
C PHE A 176 -15.52 -7.04 17.58
N ASN A 177 -14.66 -6.27 18.24
CA ASN A 177 -14.36 -4.87 17.93
C ASN A 177 -12.94 -4.54 18.41
N MET A 178 -12.45 -3.33 18.10
CA MET A 178 -11.10 -2.90 18.48
C MET A 178 -10.84 -2.88 20.00
N VAL A 179 -11.85 -2.71 20.84
CA VAL A 179 -11.70 -2.80 22.32
C VAL A 179 -11.47 -4.24 22.74
N THR A 180 -12.23 -5.17 22.15
CA THR A 180 -12.04 -6.62 22.37
C THR A 180 -10.67 -7.04 21.88
N PHE A 181 -10.26 -6.57 20.69
CA PHE A 181 -8.94 -6.87 20.13
C PHE A 181 -7.79 -6.37 21.02
N ALA A 182 -7.85 -5.13 21.51
CA ALA A 182 -6.83 -4.60 22.42
C ALA A 182 -6.65 -5.43 23.69
N ARG A 183 -7.71 -6.11 24.15
CA ARG A 183 -7.60 -7.06 25.26
C ARG A 183 -6.87 -8.34 24.86
N VAL A 184 -7.22 -8.91 23.69
CA VAL A 184 -6.52 -10.08 23.13
C VAL A 184 -5.01 -9.79 23.01
N GLU A 185 -4.65 -8.64 22.41
CA GLU A 185 -3.27 -8.20 22.25
C GLU A 185 -2.55 -8.06 23.60
N THR A 186 -3.19 -7.40 24.57
CA THR A 186 -2.62 -7.22 25.91
C THR A 186 -2.36 -8.56 26.62
N ASP A 187 -3.31 -9.48 26.53
CA ASP A 187 -3.19 -10.77 27.21
C ASP A 187 -2.21 -11.71 26.49
N PHE A 188 -2.11 -11.62 25.16
CA PHE A 188 -1.06 -12.27 24.38
C PHE A 188 0.34 -11.78 24.80
N GLU A 189 0.53 -10.46 24.87
CA GLU A 189 1.80 -9.86 25.25
C GLU A 189 2.21 -10.24 26.69
N LYS A 190 1.26 -10.26 27.62
CA LYS A 190 1.50 -10.74 28.98
C LYS A 190 1.91 -12.21 29.04
N HIS A 191 1.30 -13.05 28.19
CA HIS A 191 1.56 -14.49 28.21
C HIS A 191 2.91 -14.84 27.59
N PHE A 192 3.24 -14.23 26.45
CA PHE A 192 4.44 -14.56 25.68
C PHE A 192 5.61 -13.59 25.86
N GLY A 193 5.41 -12.46 26.53
CA GLY A 193 6.45 -11.42 26.73
C GLY A 193 6.89 -10.73 25.44
N LYS A 194 6.10 -10.80 24.38
CA LYS A 194 6.37 -10.19 23.06
C LYS A 194 5.07 -9.67 22.44
N PRO A 195 5.14 -8.62 21.59
CA PRO A 195 3.96 -8.11 20.91
C PRO A 195 3.38 -9.14 19.93
N MET A 196 2.07 -9.08 19.72
CA MET A 196 1.37 -9.90 18.72
C MET A 196 1.76 -9.44 17.32
N PRO A 197 2.17 -10.34 16.41
CA PRO A 197 2.56 -9.98 15.04
C PRO A 197 1.32 -9.74 14.15
N ILE A 198 0.80 -8.52 14.15
CA ILE A 198 -0.36 -8.11 13.34
C ILE A 198 0.12 -7.89 11.89
N SER A 199 -0.50 -8.57 10.93
CA SER A 199 -0.24 -8.40 9.49
C SER A 199 -1.22 -7.47 8.79
N ALA A 200 -2.49 -7.46 9.21
CA ALA A 200 -3.48 -6.49 8.73
C ALA A 200 -4.45 -6.11 9.85
N MET A 201 -4.92 -4.87 9.85
CA MET A 201 -5.90 -4.36 10.79
C MET A 201 -6.99 -3.58 10.05
N GLY A 202 -8.22 -4.10 10.10
CA GLY A 202 -9.37 -3.47 9.45
C GLY A 202 -9.27 -3.45 7.93
N ASP A 203 -10.05 -2.59 7.32
CA ASP A 203 -10.23 -2.50 5.88
C ASP A 203 -9.09 -1.74 5.22
N THR A 204 -8.10 -2.47 4.70
CA THR A 204 -6.96 -1.88 3.99
C THR A 204 -7.32 -1.52 2.55
N ALA A 205 -6.47 -0.71 1.88
CA ALA A 205 -6.64 -0.39 0.47
C ALA A 205 -6.66 -1.63 -0.42
N VAL A 206 -5.92 -2.67 -0.04
CA VAL A 206 -5.88 -3.96 -0.74
C VAL A 206 -7.22 -4.67 -0.63
N HIS A 207 -7.80 -4.78 0.56
CA HIS A 207 -9.12 -5.39 0.76
C HIS A 207 -10.20 -4.68 -0.06
N ARG A 208 -10.21 -3.34 -0.04
CA ARG A 208 -11.15 -2.54 -0.85
C ARG A 208 -10.96 -2.75 -2.34
N ALA A 209 -9.73 -2.80 -2.83
CA ALA A 209 -9.43 -3.02 -4.25
C ALA A 209 -9.90 -4.40 -4.74
N LEU A 210 -9.87 -5.40 -3.85
CA LEU A 210 -10.35 -6.75 -4.12
C LEU A 210 -11.87 -6.93 -3.87
N GLY A 211 -12.55 -5.88 -3.39
CA GLY A 211 -14.00 -5.90 -3.14
C GLY A 211 -14.39 -6.59 -1.83
N PHE A 212 -13.49 -6.68 -0.85
CA PHE A 212 -13.78 -7.24 0.47
C PHE A 212 -14.13 -6.17 1.49
N ASP A 213 -15.08 -6.49 2.35
CA ASP A 213 -15.31 -5.78 3.60
C ASP A 213 -14.51 -6.47 4.71
N HIS A 214 -13.38 -5.89 5.07
CA HIS A 214 -12.51 -6.37 6.16
C HIS A 214 -12.63 -5.50 7.42
N ARG A 215 -13.67 -4.69 7.52
CA ARG A 215 -13.88 -3.81 8.69
C ARG A 215 -14.13 -4.64 9.94
N GLY A 216 -13.46 -4.24 11.02
CA GLY A 216 -13.58 -4.92 12.32
C GLY A 216 -12.95 -6.31 12.37
N ARG A 217 -11.93 -6.57 11.53
CA ARG A 217 -11.17 -7.83 11.47
C ARG A 217 -9.69 -7.55 11.60
N VAL A 218 -8.93 -8.54 12.05
CA VAL A 218 -7.47 -8.45 12.22
C VAL A 218 -6.81 -9.75 11.80
N ASP A 219 -5.79 -9.65 10.96
CA ASP A 219 -4.96 -10.78 10.58
C ASP A 219 -3.69 -10.80 11.41
N VAL A 220 -3.38 -11.95 12.00
CA VAL A 220 -2.22 -12.18 12.85
C VAL A 220 -1.30 -13.20 12.18
N ALA A 221 -0.05 -12.81 11.94
CA ALA A 221 0.95 -13.64 11.28
C ALA A 221 1.51 -14.71 12.22
N ILE A 222 0.63 -15.56 12.74
CA ILE A 222 0.94 -16.70 13.61
C ILE A 222 0.42 -17.98 12.95
N HIS A 223 1.28 -19.00 12.88
CA HIS A 223 0.84 -20.32 12.41
C HIS A 223 -0.11 -20.95 13.46
N PRO A 224 -1.32 -21.41 13.07
CA PRO A 224 -2.30 -21.96 14.03
C PRO A 224 -1.79 -23.15 14.82
N ASP A 225 -0.90 -23.97 14.25
CA ASP A 225 -0.36 -25.18 14.92
C ASP A 225 0.92 -24.91 15.74
N GLN A 226 1.36 -23.65 15.87
CA GLN A 226 2.42 -23.27 16.80
C GLN A 226 1.89 -23.02 18.21
N PRO A 227 2.73 -23.05 19.26
CA PRO A 227 2.27 -22.82 20.64
C PRO A 227 1.50 -21.52 20.82
N GLU A 228 1.95 -20.44 20.15
CA GLU A 228 1.27 -19.14 20.16
C GLU A 228 -0.08 -19.20 19.44
N GLY A 229 -0.17 -19.97 18.35
CA GLY A 229 -1.41 -20.19 17.61
C GLY A 229 -2.42 -20.97 18.45
N HIS A 230 -2.02 -22.09 19.02
CA HIS A 230 -2.88 -22.91 19.89
C HIS A 230 -3.44 -22.07 21.05
N TRP A 231 -2.57 -21.35 21.75
CA TRP A 231 -3.01 -20.47 22.85
C TRP A 231 -4.01 -19.42 22.37
N LEU A 232 -3.72 -18.79 21.23
CA LEU A 232 -4.59 -17.75 20.68
C LEU A 232 -5.97 -18.32 20.31
N LEU A 233 -6.01 -19.48 19.65
CA LEU A 233 -7.27 -20.13 19.27
C LEU A 233 -8.09 -20.54 20.50
N GLU A 234 -7.47 -21.13 21.53
CA GLU A 234 -8.14 -21.45 22.80
C GLU A 234 -8.68 -20.18 23.45
N TYR A 235 -7.88 -19.12 23.53
CA TYR A 235 -8.30 -17.82 24.06
C TYR A 235 -9.52 -17.26 23.31
N LEU A 236 -9.52 -17.31 21.97
CA LEU A 236 -10.62 -16.82 21.15
C LEU A 236 -11.91 -17.62 21.37
N VAL A 237 -11.80 -18.95 21.51
CA VAL A 237 -12.95 -19.82 21.85
C VAL A 237 -13.50 -19.48 23.23
N ASP A 238 -12.65 -19.35 24.26
CA ASP A 238 -13.06 -19.06 25.63
C ASP A 238 -13.77 -17.68 25.75
N HIS A 239 -13.42 -16.76 24.87
CA HIS A 239 -14.03 -15.42 24.84
C HIS A 239 -15.12 -15.27 23.77
N HIS A 240 -15.53 -16.36 23.12
CA HIS A 240 -16.55 -16.40 22.06
C HIS A 240 -16.24 -15.48 20.87
N ILE A 241 -14.94 -15.28 20.56
CA ILE A 241 -14.49 -14.43 19.48
C ILE A 241 -14.38 -15.26 18.21
N PRO A 242 -15.05 -14.87 17.10
CA PRO A 242 -14.96 -15.58 15.84
C PRO A 242 -13.55 -15.51 15.25
N TYR A 243 -13.13 -16.59 14.59
CA TYR A 243 -11.85 -16.64 13.89
C TYR A 243 -11.86 -17.59 12.69
N PHE A 244 -10.88 -17.39 11.82
CA PHE A 244 -10.47 -18.27 10.74
C PHE A 244 -8.99 -18.55 10.80
N THR A 245 -8.56 -19.78 10.47
CA THR A 245 -7.14 -20.12 10.41
C THR A 245 -6.73 -20.58 9.02
N PHE A 246 -5.50 -20.22 8.64
CA PHE A 246 -4.85 -20.73 7.43
C PHE A 246 -3.57 -21.47 7.84
N ARG A 247 -3.47 -22.76 7.50
CA ARG A 247 -2.31 -23.61 7.89
C ARG A 247 -1.16 -23.57 6.90
N HIS A 248 -1.42 -23.24 5.64
CA HIS A 248 -0.41 -23.33 4.58
C HIS A 248 -0.39 -22.09 3.71
N ALA A 249 0.84 -21.77 3.21
CA ALA A 249 0.96 -20.97 2.02
C ALA A 249 0.33 -21.74 0.85
N VAL A 250 -0.61 -21.12 0.15
CA VAL A 250 -1.12 -21.67 -1.11
C VAL A 250 -0.30 -21.05 -2.21
N PRO A 251 0.53 -21.80 -2.98
CA PRO A 251 1.39 -21.25 -4.02
C PRO A 251 0.62 -20.32 -4.95
N GLY A 252 1.09 -19.07 -5.05
CA GLY A 252 0.44 -18.01 -5.83
C GLY A 252 -0.82 -17.41 -5.19
N ARG A 253 -1.18 -17.73 -3.94
CA ARG A 253 -2.45 -17.30 -3.30
C ARG A 253 -2.36 -16.90 -1.84
N ALA A 254 -1.47 -17.49 -1.05
CA ALA A 254 -1.22 -17.10 0.34
C ALA A 254 0.26 -17.21 0.67
N THR A 255 0.83 -16.20 1.30
CA THR A 255 2.27 -16.15 1.60
C THR A 255 2.65 -16.90 2.87
N GLY A 256 1.69 -17.36 3.65
CA GLY A 256 1.96 -18.08 4.88
C GLY A 256 0.71 -18.43 5.68
N ALA A 257 0.93 -19.22 6.71
CA ALA A 257 -0.08 -19.51 7.71
C ALA A 257 -0.37 -18.25 8.53
N HIS A 258 -1.65 -18.01 8.84
CA HIS A 258 -2.09 -16.90 9.69
C HIS A 258 -3.43 -17.20 10.37
N ILE A 259 -3.77 -16.39 11.35
CA ILE A 259 -5.06 -16.44 12.06
C ILE A 259 -5.80 -15.13 11.79
N HIS A 260 -6.96 -15.22 11.19
CA HIS A 260 -7.90 -14.14 11.00
C HIS A 260 -8.82 -14.06 12.23
N ILE A 261 -8.85 -12.92 12.90
CA ILE A 261 -9.70 -12.69 14.09
C ILE A 261 -10.86 -11.78 13.71
N GLY A 262 -12.06 -12.24 13.95
CA GLY A 262 -13.29 -11.55 13.60
C GLY A 262 -14.21 -12.41 12.73
N PRO A 263 -15.41 -11.90 12.38
CA PRO A 263 -16.33 -12.61 11.51
C PRO A 263 -15.76 -12.76 10.10
N MET A 264 -16.24 -13.78 9.35
CA MET A 264 -15.82 -14.00 7.96
C MET A 264 -15.91 -12.72 7.12
N SER A 265 -14.93 -12.54 6.23
CA SER A 265 -14.94 -11.43 5.28
C SER A 265 -16.13 -11.56 4.32
N THR A 266 -16.86 -10.50 4.12
CA THR A 266 -18.00 -10.49 3.20
C THR A 266 -17.64 -9.69 1.95
N ARG A 267 -17.97 -10.22 0.76
CA ARG A 267 -17.87 -9.43 -0.47
C ARG A 267 -18.84 -8.27 -0.42
N VAL A 268 -18.33 -7.08 -0.66
CA VAL A 268 -19.17 -5.92 -0.96
C VAL A 268 -19.82 -6.18 -2.32
N LYS A 269 -21.13 -6.47 -2.34
CA LYS A 269 -21.88 -6.45 -3.58
C LYS A 269 -21.82 -5.01 -4.10
N LEU A 270 -20.95 -4.75 -5.07
CA LEU A 270 -21.00 -3.53 -5.85
C LEU A 270 -22.38 -3.55 -6.52
N GLY A 271 -23.28 -2.71 -6.03
CA GLY A 271 -24.64 -2.60 -6.56
C GLY A 271 -24.57 -2.32 -8.06
N GLY A 272 -25.25 -3.14 -8.84
CA GLY A 272 -25.45 -2.93 -10.27
C GLY A 272 -26.28 -1.68 -10.54
#